data_d05a48efa113ec7bc66be7b95a53ef5b
#
_entry.id   d05a48efa113ec7bc66be7b95a53ef5b
#
_cell.length_a   1.000
_cell.length_b   1.000
_cell.length_c   1.000
_cell.angle_alpha   90.00
_cell.angle_beta   90.00
_cell.angle_gamma   90.00
#
_symmetry.space_group_name_H-M   'P 1'
#
loop_
_entity.id
_entity.type
_entity.pdbx_description
1 polymer ?
#
loop_
_entity_poly.entity_id
_entity_poly.type
_entity_poly.pdbx_seq_one_letter_code
_entity_poly.pdbx_strand_id
1 'polypeptide(L)'
;MIRKPYFSLFLLCLPLFSLCSSGNDDPAPAPAPGKEWLDPIRVATYNIQYDNSSDQDNKWTTRRDLLRQLLQSEKFDIFGAQEPYLTQIKDIEPFLDGYTWVGENVIGDKTAQRRHYNPVFYRKDKFEVLDMGSFWYSETPSAPGSKGWDSYSPRMCNWVHFRIRANGREFYH
;
A
#
# COMPACT_ATOMS: atom_id res chain seq x y z
N MET A 1 36.21 3.72 15.34
CA MET A 1 34.74 3.93 15.29
C MET A 1 34.43 4.85 14.11
N ILE A 2 34.12 4.29 12.97
CA ILE A 2 33.87 5.07 11.73
C ILE A 2 32.36 5.15 11.54
N ARG A 3 31.80 6.32 11.78
CA ARG A 3 30.38 6.60 11.50
C ARG A 3 30.20 6.68 9.98
N LYS A 4 29.35 5.81 9.42
CA LYS A 4 28.91 5.92 8.03
C LYS A 4 27.83 7.01 7.95
N PRO A 5 27.92 7.96 7.00
CA PRO A 5 26.87 8.95 6.81
C PRO A 5 25.70 8.31 6.09
N TYR A 6 24.50 8.49 6.61
CA TYR A 6 23.25 8.18 5.93
C TYR A 6 23.04 9.21 4.81
N PHE A 7 23.02 8.76 3.57
CA PHE A 7 22.64 9.59 2.43
C PHE A 7 21.11 9.73 2.43
N SER A 8 20.64 10.86 2.94
CA SER A 8 19.26 11.27 2.77
C SER A 8 19.12 11.87 1.36
N LEU A 9 18.49 11.16 0.45
CA LEU A 9 18.19 11.67 -0.89
C LEU A 9 17.01 12.65 -0.78
N PHE A 10 17.33 13.93 -0.56
CA PHE A 10 16.36 15.02 -0.73
C PHE A 10 16.15 15.23 -2.22
N LEU A 11 14.98 14.83 -2.73
CA LEU A 11 14.53 15.21 -4.06
C LEU A 11 14.13 16.70 -4.01
N LEU A 12 15.05 17.57 -4.42
CA LEU A 12 14.84 19.01 -4.52
C LEU A 12 13.97 19.27 -5.76
N CYS A 13 12.65 19.41 -5.58
CA CYS A 13 11.79 19.97 -6.61
C CYS A 13 12.08 21.48 -6.73
N LEU A 14 12.90 21.85 -7.69
CA LEU A 14 13.04 23.25 -8.13
C LEU A 14 11.77 23.64 -8.88
N PRO A 15 11.11 24.75 -8.53
CA PRO A 15 10.04 25.30 -9.36
C PRO A 15 10.65 25.90 -10.62
N LEU A 16 10.41 25.29 -11.77
CA LEU A 16 10.61 25.91 -13.05
C LEU A 16 9.57 27.03 -13.21
N PHE A 17 10.00 28.26 -12.95
CA PHE A 17 9.25 29.42 -13.42
C PHE A 17 9.29 29.43 -14.94
N SER A 18 8.25 28.91 -15.56
CA SER A 18 8.01 29.11 -17.00
C SER A 18 7.39 30.49 -17.19
N LEU A 19 8.05 31.32 -18.00
CA LEU A 19 7.53 32.61 -18.39
C LEU A 19 6.15 32.44 -19.04
N CYS A 20 5.17 33.19 -18.51
CA CYS A 20 3.88 33.37 -19.14
C CYS A 20 4.02 33.88 -20.57
N SER A 21 3.71 33.03 -21.51
CA SER A 21 3.21 33.43 -22.81
C SER A 21 1.70 33.62 -22.64
N SER A 22 1.19 34.81 -23.00
CA SER A 22 -0.24 35.12 -23.05
C SER A 22 -0.89 34.26 -24.14
N GLY A 23 -1.32 33.07 -23.76
CA GLY A 23 -2.17 32.20 -24.56
C GLY A 23 -3.59 32.35 -24.03
N ASN A 24 -4.55 32.50 -24.94
CA ASN A 24 -5.98 32.59 -24.67
C ASN A 24 -6.38 31.50 -23.68
N ASP A 25 -6.92 31.92 -22.52
CA ASP A 25 -7.58 31.03 -21.56
C ASP A 25 -8.93 30.56 -22.13
N ASP A 26 -8.88 29.76 -23.17
CA ASP A 26 -10.06 29.01 -23.56
C ASP A 26 -10.35 27.99 -22.46
N PRO A 27 -11.55 27.99 -21.86
CA PRO A 27 -11.91 27.01 -20.87
C PRO A 27 -11.74 25.60 -21.46
N ALA A 28 -11.14 24.71 -20.68
CA ALA A 28 -10.97 23.33 -21.12
C ALA A 28 -12.29 22.79 -21.70
N PRO A 29 -12.26 22.09 -22.85
CA PRO A 29 -13.49 21.61 -23.49
C PRO A 29 -14.27 20.75 -22.49
N ALA A 30 -15.59 21.02 -22.41
CA ALA A 30 -16.49 20.25 -21.59
C ALA A 30 -16.35 18.75 -21.93
N PRO A 31 -16.36 17.85 -20.94
CA PRO A 31 -16.25 16.41 -21.18
C PRO A 31 -17.35 15.96 -22.14
N ALA A 32 -17.00 15.07 -23.07
CA ALA A 32 -17.95 14.50 -24.00
C ALA A 32 -19.15 13.88 -23.23
N PRO A 33 -20.39 14.03 -23.69
CA PRO A 33 -21.55 13.45 -23.04
C PRO A 33 -21.36 11.95 -22.85
N GLY A 34 -21.39 11.47 -21.58
CA GLY A 34 -21.19 10.07 -21.23
C GLY A 34 -19.86 9.73 -20.54
N LYS A 35 -18.92 10.66 -20.40
CA LYS A 35 -17.76 10.49 -19.53
C LYS A 35 -18.08 11.10 -18.17
N GLU A 36 -18.72 10.32 -17.31
CA GLU A 36 -18.78 10.63 -15.89
C GLU A 36 -17.35 10.54 -15.35
N TRP A 37 -16.79 11.67 -14.92
CA TRP A 37 -15.50 11.68 -14.24
C TRP A 37 -15.70 11.02 -12.89
N LEU A 38 -15.17 9.82 -12.77
CA LEU A 38 -15.13 9.13 -11.49
C LEU A 38 -14.15 9.84 -10.59
N ASP A 39 -14.50 9.99 -9.32
CA ASP A 39 -13.53 10.41 -8.32
C ASP A 39 -12.29 9.52 -8.42
N PRO A 40 -11.08 10.11 -8.44
CA PRO A 40 -9.85 9.34 -8.53
C PRO A 40 -9.73 8.41 -7.32
N ILE A 41 -9.36 7.16 -7.57
CA ILE A 41 -9.03 6.21 -6.51
C ILE A 41 -7.63 6.55 -5.99
N ARG A 42 -7.54 6.86 -4.71
CA ARG A 42 -6.25 7.12 -4.04
C ARG A 42 -5.66 5.82 -3.54
N VAL A 43 -4.55 5.43 -4.12
CA VAL A 43 -3.84 4.18 -3.80
C VAL A 43 -2.48 4.49 -3.21
N ALA A 44 -2.09 3.74 -2.17
CA ALA A 44 -0.75 3.79 -1.61
C ALA A 44 -0.15 2.39 -1.48
N THR A 45 1.17 2.33 -1.56
CA THR A 45 1.97 1.16 -1.19
C THR A 45 3.08 1.62 -0.26
N TYR A 46 3.26 0.92 0.86
CA TYR A 46 4.18 1.35 1.90
C TYR A 46 4.74 0.19 2.70
N ASN A 47 6.05 -0.02 2.62
CA ASN A 47 6.73 -0.93 3.53
C ASN A 47 6.79 -0.29 4.92
N ILE A 48 6.01 -0.82 5.86
CA ILE A 48 5.92 -0.26 7.21
C ILE A 48 6.94 -0.86 8.16
N GLN A 49 7.77 -1.77 7.69
CA GLN A 49 8.76 -2.51 8.47
C GLN A 49 8.14 -3.29 9.65
N TYR A 50 8.51 -4.54 9.79
CA TYR A 50 8.06 -5.36 10.93
C TYR A 50 8.51 -4.78 12.28
N ASP A 51 7.83 -5.19 13.35
CA ASP A 51 8.20 -4.82 14.72
C ASP A 51 9.50 -5.54 15.13
N ASN A 52 10.60 -4.83 14.97
CA ASN A 52 11.93 -5.29 15.35
C ASN A 52 12.28 -4.78 16.73
N SER A 53 12.21 -5.63 17.74
CA SER A 53 12.55 -5.28 19.13
C SER A 53 14.01 -4.89 19.35
N SER A 54 14.90 -5.23 18.42
CA SER A 54 16.33 -4.85 18.48
C SER A 54 16.57 -3.43 17.98
N ASP A 55 15.65 -2.86 17.22
CA ASP A 55 15.75 -1.49 16.68
C ASP A 55 15.13 -0.51 17.67
N GLN A 56 15.94 -0.04 18.60
CA GLN A 56 15.49 0.85 19.66
C GLN A 56 15.11 2.26 19.15
N ASP A 57 15.73 2.70 18.05
CA ASP A 57 15.51 4.04 17.48
C ASP A 57 14.22 4.10 16.65
N ASN A 58 13.78 2.95 16.08
CA ASN A 58 12.62 2.85 15.20
C ASN A 58 11.57 1.88 15.75
N LYS A 59 11.28 1.94 17.03
CA LYS A 59 10.27 1.09 17.67
C LYS A 59 8.91 1.23 17.00
N TRP A 60 8.22 0.12 16.86
CA TRP A 60 6.86 0.13 16.33
C TRP A 60 5.94 1.08 17.09
N THR A 61 6.04 1.13 18.41
CA THR A 61 5.22 2.02 19.26
C THR A 61 5.34 3.50 18.87
N THR A 62 6.51 3.94 18.42
CA THR A 62 6.73 5.32 17.93
C THR A 62 6.24 5.48 16.48
N ARG A 63 6.62 4.55 15.59
CA ARG A 63 6.25 4.59 14.17
C ARG A 63 4.74 4.43 13.95
N ARG A 64 4.07 3.67 14.79
CA ARG A 64 2.64 3.44 14.76
C ARG A 64 1.85 4.75 14.77
N ASP A 65 2.20 5.68 15.65
CA ASP A 65 1.48 6.95 15.76
C ASP A 65 1.73 7.87 14.56
N LEU A 66 2.92 7.84 13.99
CA LEU A 66 3.23 8.54 12.73
C LEU A 66 2.46 7.94 11.55
N LEU A 67 2.41 6.62 11.47
CA LEU A 67 1.63 5.92 10.43
C LEU A 67 0.13 6.25 10.56
N ARG A 68 -0.41 6.27 11.79
CA ARG A 68 -1.80 6.66 12.04
C ARG A 68 -2.08 8.06 11.49
N GLN A 69 -1.24 9.04 11.80
CA GLN A 69 -1.39 10.41 11.32
C GLN A 69 -1.38 10.45 9.77
N LEU A 70 -0.46 9.74 9.14
CA LEU A 70 -0.38 9.64 7.69
C LEU A 70 -1.67 9.06 7.10
N LEU A 71 -2.11 7.90 7.58
CA LEU A 71 -3.30 7.22 7.05
C LEU A 71 -4.58 8.05 7.24
N GLN A 72 -4.71 8.74 8.37
CA GLN A 72 -5.86 9.59 8.66
C GLN A 72 -5.85 10.90 7.86
N SER A 73 -4.68 11.46 7.55
CA SER A 73 -4.57 12.68 6.74
C SER A 73 -4.79 12.40 5.26
N GLU A 74 -4.17 11.34 4.75
CA GLU A 74 -4.17 11.03 3.32
C GLU A 74 -5.45 10.34 2.83
N LYS A 75 -6.13 9.60 3.70
CA LYS A 75 -7.42 8.93 3.42
C LYS A 75 -7.38 8.11 2.13
N PHE A 76 -6.35 7.29 1.98
CA PHE A 76 -6.22 6.40 0.83
C PHE A 76 -7.44 5.50 0.70
N ASP A 77 -7.90 5.25 -0.51
CA ASP A 77 -8.98 4.31 -0.76
C ASP A 77 -8.52 2.86 -0.65
N ILE A 78 -7.28 2.62 -1.09
CA ILE A 78 -6.58 1.34 -0.99
C ILE A 78 -5.15 1.60 -0.49
N PHE A 79 -4.71 0.78 0.44
CA PHE A 79 -3.37 0.87 1.03
C PHE A 79 -2.75 -0.52 1.15
N GLY A 80 -1.75 -0.81 0.32
CA GLY A 80 -0.94 -2.02 0.42
C GLY A 80 0.21 -1.82 1.40
N ALA A 81 0.28 -2.62 2.47
CA ALA A 81 1.38 -2.58 3.42
C ALA A 81 2.31 -3.80 3.23
N GLN A 82 3.62 -3.60 3.36
CA GLN A 82 4.60 -4.67 3.33
C GLN A 82 5.28 -4.82 4.69
N GLU A 83 5.60 -6.06 5.02
CA GLU A 83 6.33 -6.51 6.21
C GLU A 83 5.60 -6.47 7.56
N PRO A 84 4.38 -5.95 7.75
CA PRO A 84 3.82 -5.99 9.10
C PRO A 84 3.73 -7.41 9.64
N TYR A 85 3.90 -7.55 10.94
CA TYR A 85 3.40 -8.71 11.68
C TYR A 85 1.89 -8.60 11.90
N LEU A 86 1.22 -9.71 12.19
CA LEU A 86 -0.22 -9.71 12.44
C LEU A 86 -0.61 -8.77 13.61
N THR A 87 0.26 -8.66 14.62
CA THR A 87 0.06 -7.72 15.74
C THR A 87 0.03 -6.26 15.28
N GLN A 88 0.89 -5.88 14.32
CA GLN A 88 0.90 -4.53 13.75
C GLN A 88 -0.35 -4.27 12.91
N ILE A 89 -0.83 -5.26 12.17
CA ILE A 89 -2.09 -5.16 11.43
C ILE A 89 -3.25 -4.86 12.39
N LYS A 90 -3.33 -5.60 13.51
CA LYS A 90 -4.34 -5.38 14.56
C LYS A 90 -4.22 -4.01 15.23
N ASP A 91 -3.02 -3.45 15.33
CA ASP A 91 -2.82 -2.09 15.82
C ASP A 91 -3.27 -1.02 14.82
N ILE A 92 -3.23 -1.34 13.50
CA ILE A 92 -3.64 -0.42 12.43
C ILE A 92 -5.16 -0.40 12.24
N GLU A 93 -5.83 -1.52 12.37
CA GLU A 93 -7.28 -1.65 12.14
C GLU A 93 -8.10 -0.54 12.84
N PRO A 94 -7.87 -0.20 14.13
CA PRO A 94 -8.61 0.87 14.79
C PRO A 94 -8.40 2.28 14.23
N PHE A 95 -7.36 2.49 13.40
CA PHE A 95 -7.08 3.79 12.80
C PHE A 95 -7.87 4.02 11.52
N LEU A 96 -8.42 2.96 10.96
CA LEU A 96 -9.02 2.89 9.63
C LEU A 96 -10.51 2.55 9.72
N ASP A 97 -11.29 3.49 10.29
CA ASP A 97 -12.74 3.31 10.31
C ASP A 97 -13.30 3.18 8.89
N GLY A 98 -14.20 2.22 8.70
CA GLY A 98 -14.78 1.90 7.39
C GLY A 98 -13.90 1.03 6.48
N TYR A 99 -12.69 0.67 6.91
CA TYR A 99 -11.82 -0.23 6.16
C TYR A 99 -11.92 -1.68 6.63
N THR A 100 -11.36 -2.54 5.82
CA THR A 100 -10.97 -3.91 6.15
C THR A 100 -9.73 -4.27 5.34
N TRP A 101 -9.19 -5.46 5.54
CA TRP A 101 -8.03 -5.91 4.78
C TRP A 101 -8.15 -7.36 4.34
N VAL A 102 -7.40 -7.72 3.32
CA VAL A 102 -7.23 -9.07 2.80
C VAL A 102 -5.76 -9.36 2.55
N GLY A 103 -5.42 -10.61 2.35
CA GLY A 103 -4.05 -11.06 2.09
C GLY A 103 -3.55 -12.02 3.17
N GLU A 104 -2.34 -12.51 2.94
CA GLU A 104 -1.69 -13.48 3.81
C GLU A 104 -0.20 -13.17 3.97
N ASN A 105 0.50 -13.97 4.74
CA ASN A 105 1.93 -13.80 4.99
C ASN A 105 2.79 -14.69 4.08
N VAL A 106 4.09 -14.44 4.12
CA VAL A 106 5.10 -15.07 3.26
C VAL A 106 5.20 -16.59 3.35
N ILE A 107 4.58 -17.23 4.36
CA ILE A 107 4.55 -18.70 4.48
C ILE A 107 3.15 -19.29 4.29
N GLY A 108 2.12 -18.46 3.99
CA GLY A 108 0.74 -18.91 3.79
C GLY A 108 -0.01 -19.31 5.08
N ASP A 109 0.54 -19.09 6.26
CA ASP A 109 -0.09 -19.35 7.54
C ASP A 109 -0.78 -18.10 8.09
N LYS A 110 -2.08 -17.98 7.88
CA LYS A 110 -2.89 -16.82 8.30
C LYS A 110 -2.97 -16.61 9.82
N THR A 111 -2.46 -17.53 10.61
CA THR A 111 -2.47 -17.45 12.09
C THR A 111 -1.14 -17.03 12.69
N ALA A 112 -0.07 -17.07 11.91
CA ALA A 112 1.27 -16.78 12.37
C ALA A 112 1.42 -15.31 12.78
N GLN A 113 1.69 -15.08 14.08
CA GLN A 113 1.75 -13.74 14.66
C GLN A 113 2.96 -12.93 14.19
N ARG A 114 4.11 -13.58 14.01
CA ARG A 114 5.41 -12.97 13.69
C ARG A 114 5.95 -13.48 12.36
N ARG A 115 5.19 -13.25 11.31
CA ARG A 115 5.59 -13.44 9.91
C ARG A 115 5.23 -12.20 9.12
N HIS A 116 6.00 -11.91 8.07
CA HIS A 116 5.75 -10.75 7.21
C HIS A 116 4.47 -10.98 6.41
N TYR A 117 3.47 -10.17 6.67
CA TYR A 117 2.25 -10.07 5.87
C TYR A 117 2.42 -9.04 4.75
N ASN A 118 1.57 -9.15 3.74
CA ASN A 118 1.39 -8.13 2.71
C ASN A 118 -0.10 -7.79 2.59
N PRO A 119 -0.71 -7.19 3.63
CA PRO A 119 -2.13 -6.88 3.61
C PRO A 119 -2.45 -5.78 2.62
N VAL A 120 -3.62 -5.90 1.99
CA VAL A 120 -4.26 -4.84 1.22
C VAL A 120 -5.46 -4.34 2.03
N PHE A 121 -5.34 -3.15 2.60
CA PHE A 121 -6.43 -2.45 3.28
C PHE A 121 -7.26 -1.69 2.24
N TYR A 122 -8.58 -1.69 2.36
CA TYR A 122 -9.46 -1.01 1.42
C TYR A 122 -10.74 -0.53 2.09
N ARG A 123 -11.34 0.52 1.53
CA ARG A 123 -12.62 1.06 1.99
C ARG A 123 -13.78 0.13 1.57
N LYS A 124 -14.52 -0.41 2.56
CA LYS A 124 -15.66 -1.31 2.36
C LYS A 124 -16.83 -0.64 1.65
N ASP A 125 -17.00 0.65 1.85
CA ASP A 125 -18.06 1.44 1.23
C ASP A 125 -17.81 1.69 -0.27
N LYS A 126 -16.54 1.72 -0.69
CA LYS A 126 -16.17 1.95 -2.10
C LYS A 126 -15.98 0.69 -2.92
N PHE A 127 -15.51 -0.39 -2.30
CA PHE A 127 -15.07 -1.59 -3.01
C PHE A 127 -15.73 -2.86 -2.49
N GLU A 128 -15.92 -3.79 -3.41
CA GLU A 128 -16.27 -5.17 -3.18
C GLU A 128 -15.13 -6.05 -3.67
N VAL A 129 -14.69 -7.01 -2.86
CA VAL A 129 -13.73 -8.03 -3.30
C VAL A 129 -14.50 -9.11 -4.04
N LEU A 130 -14.14 -9.32 -5.30
CA LEU A 130 -14.69 -10.38 -6.15
C LEU A 130 -13.86 -11.65 -6.06
N ASP A 131 -12.53 -11.47 -6.03
CA ASP A 131 -11.57 -12.56 -5.94
C ASP A 131 -10.26 -12.05 -5.34
N MET A 132 -9.45 -12.95 -4.80
CA MET A 132 -8.13 -12.62 -4.27
C MET A 132 -7.24 -13.86 -4.25
N GLY A 133 -5.95 -13.65 -4.28
CA GLY A 133 -5.00 -14.74 -4.19
C GLY A 133 -3.60 -14.27 -3.87
N SER A 134 -2.71 -15.25 -3.84
CA SER A 134 -1.30 -15.05 -3.55
C SER A 134 -0.46 -15.90 -4.48
N PHE A 135 0.74 -15.41 -4.78
CA PHE A 135 1.75 -16.21 -5.44
C PHE A 135 3.14 -15.87 -4.91
N TRP A 136 4.03 -16.84 -4.98
CA TRP A 136 5.42 -16.69 -4.52
C TRP A 136 6.36 -16.54 -5.71
N TYR A 137 7.32 -15.65 -5.54
CA TYR A 137 8.37 -15.44 -6.54
C TYR A 137 9.38 -16.61 -6.49
N SER A 138 9.03 -17.68 -7.20
CA SER A 138 9.79 -18.93 -7.29
C SER A 138 9.37 -19.71 -8.52
N GLU A 139 10.06 -20.81 -8.80
CA GLU A 139 9.70 -21.77 -9.85
C GLU A 139 8.39 -22.54 -9.53
N THR A 140 7.92 -22.46 -8.27
CA THR A 140 6.67 -23.05 -7.80
C THR A 140 5.77 -21.98 -7.18
N PRO A 141 5.21 -21.06 -7.97
CA PRO A 141 4.54 -19.85 -7.46
C PRO A 141 3.29 -20.14 -6.63
N SER A 142 2.67 -21.30 -6.79
CA SER A 142 1.51 -21.72 -5.99
C SER A 142 1.86 -22.42 -4.68
N ALA A 143 3.16 -22.65 -4.39
CA ALA A 143 3.60 -23.32 -3.16
C ALA A 143 3.89 -22.30 -2.07
N PRO A 144 3.09 -22.24 -0.99
CA PRO A 144 3.31 -21.28 0.10
C PRO A 144 4.69 -21.40 0.72
N GLY A 145 5.35 -20.26 0.92
CA GLY A 145 6.70 -20.21 1.49
C GLY A 145 7.82 -20.61 0.55
N SER A 146 7.54 -20.88 -0.72
CA SER A 146 8.58 -21.21 -1.70
C SER A 146 9.52 -20.03 -1.94
N LYS A 147 10.78 -20.34 -2.30
CA LYS A 147 11.82 -19.37 -2.64
C LYS A 147 12.39 -19.67 -4.02
N GLY A 148 12.75 -18.63 -4.74
CA GLY A 148 13.43 -18.77 -6.03
C GLY A 148 14.51 -17.72 -6.22
N TRP A 149 15.35 -17.95 -7.25
CA TRP A 149 16.36 -16.98 -7.74
C TRP A 149 17.27 -16.42 -6.64
N ASP A 150 17.81 -17.29 -5.78
CA ASP A 150 18.75 -16.97 -4.69
C ASP A 150 18.21 -16.01 -3.62
N SER A 151 16.89 -15.82 -3.54
CA SER A 151 16.31 -14.98 -2.51
C SER A 151 16.60 -15.51 -1.09
N TYR A 152 17.03 -14.62 -0.19
CA TYR A 152 17.33 -14.97 1.20
C TYR A 152 16.09 -15.56 1.92
N SER A 153 14.91 -15.03 1.63
CA SER A 153 13.64 -15.43 2.25
C SER A 153 12.53 -15.49 1.19
N PRO A 154 11.42 -16.19 1.45
CA PRO A 154 10.27 -16.17 0.56
C PRO A 154 9.84 -14.75 0.21
N ARG A 155 9.49 -14.52 -1.06
CA ARG A 155 8.92 -13.29 -1.56
C ARG A 155 7.59 -13.62 -2.22
N MET A 156 6.59 -12.78 -2.01
CA MET A 156 5.25 -13.04 -2.50
C MET A 156 4.54 -11.76 -2.94
N CYS A 157 3.48 -11.93 -3.70
CA CYS A 157 2.50 -10.92 -4.01
C CYS A 157 1.13 -11.40 -3.55
N ASN A 158 0.38 -10.56 -2.85
CA ASN A 158 -1.07 -10.69 -2.70
C ASN A 158 -1.72 -9.82 -3.78
N TRP A 159 -2.75 -10.32 -4.42
CA TRP A 159 -3.54 -9.58 -5.39
C TRP A 159 -5.02 -9.64 -5.05
N VAL A 160 -5.76 -8.62 -5.45
CA VAL A 160 -7.20 -8.51 -5.19
C VAL A 160 -7.91 -8.05 -6.45
N HIS A 161 -8.98 -8.73 -6.83
CA HIS A 161 -9.92 -8.30 -7.85
C HIS A 161 -11.06 -7.52 -7.19
N PHE A 162 -11.11 -6.24 -7.46
CA PHE A 162 -12.09 -5.32 -6.91
C PHE A 162 -13.17 -4.95 -7.91
N ARG A 163 -14.40 -4.75 -7.39
CA ARG A 163 -15.46 -4.00 -8.06
C ARG A 163 -15.69 -2.68 -7.34
N ILE A 164 -15.75 -1.57 -8.09
CA ILE A 164 -16.14 -0.26 -7.59
C ILE A 164 -17.66 -0.25 -7.42
N ARG A 165 -18.15 -0.10 -6.20
CA ARG A 165 -19.59 -0.17 -5.88
C ARG A 165 -20.41 0.91 -6.58
N ALA A 166 -19.83 2.11 -6.78
CA ALA A 166 -20.52 3.24 -7.37
C ALA A 166 -20.90 3.05 -8.85
N ASN A 167 -20.14 2.24 -9.60
CA ASN A 167 -20.31 2.15 -11.06
C ASN A 167 -20.12 0.74 -11.65
N GLY A 168 -19.84 -0.25 -10.82
CA GLY A 168 -19.67 -1.64 -11.23
C GLY A 168 -18.37 -1.96 -11.99
N ARG A 169 -17.47 -0.98 -12.20
CA ARG A 169 -16.20 -1.23 -12.88
C ARG A 169 -15.26 -2.07 -12.00
N GLU A 170 -14.45 -2.87 -12.66
CA GLU A 170 -13.58 -3.84 -12.01
C GLU A 170 -12.11 -3.57 -12.34
N PHE A 171 -11.22 -3.90 -11.40
CA PHE A 171 -9.78 -3.80 -11.59
C PHE A 171 -9.04 -4.74 -10.63
N TYR A 172 -7.78 -5.02 -10.94
CA TYR A 172 -6.87 -5.75 -10.06
C TYR A 172 -5.90 -4.78 -9.36
N HIS A 173 -5.62 -5.10 -8.11
CA HIS A 173 -4.62 -4.40 -7.29
C HIS A 173 -3.59 -5.39 -6.76
#